data_8661f953cb210e01d46ebbc3096d1300
#
_entry.id   8661f953cb210e01d46ebbc3096d1300
#
_cell.length_a   1.000
_cell.length_b   1.000
_cell.length_c   1.000
_cell.angle_alpha   90.00
_cell.angle_beta   90.00
_cell.angle_gamma   90.00
#
_symmetry.space_group_name_H-M   'P 1'
#
loop_
_entity.id
_entity.type
_entity.pdbx_description
1 polymer ?
#
loop_
_entity_poly.entity_id
_entity_poly.type
_entity_poly.pdbx_seq_one_letter_code
_entity_poly.pdbx_strand_id
1 'polypeptide(L)'
;ASANVCTASRGGLLTGRYPIRLGLVDDVARPSNDIHLTESEITIAEALKQEGYSTALFGKWHLGSRVEWYPLNHGFDEFYGALHSNDMAPFKIYRDDQVIEDPVDQTTLTQRYTSEALRFIEQNRENPFFLYIPHSFPHVPLFVAEEFEGKSNAGLYGDVVETIDWSMGQIFNKLTELGIDENTMVIFTSDNGPWFEGSSGQFRNRKGTSWEGGLRVPFIARWPSEIAANQQTSV
;
A
#
# COMPACT_ATOMS: atom_id res chain seq x y z
N ALA A 1 -1.57 -11.39 7.02
CA ALA A 1 -0.35 -10.57 6.98
C ALA A 1 0.84 -11.34 7.54
N SER A 2 2.06 -10.97 7.13
CA SER A 2 3.29 -11.62 7.60
C SER A 2 3.76 -11.11 8.98
N ALA A 3 3.22 -9.98 9.42
CA ALA A 3 3.45 -9.39 10.74
C ALA A 3 2.26 -8.55 11.18
N ASN A 4 2.26 -8.17 12.45
CA ASN A 4 1.20 -7.38 13.09
C ASN A 4 1.46 -5.86 13.09
N VAL A 5 2.55 -5.42 12.43
CA VAL A 5 2.92 -4.00 12.27
C VAL A 5 3.45 -3.72 10.86
N CYS A 6 3.32 -2.46 10.45
CA CYS A 6 3.50 -2.02 9.05
C CYS A 6 4.87 -2.38 8.46
N THR A 7 5.98 -1.90 9.03
CA THR A 7 7.33 -2.10 8.48
C THR A 7 7.65 -3.57 8.27
N ALA A 8 7.45 -4.40 9.28
CA ALA A 8 7.71 -5.82 9.21
C ALA A 8 6.86 -6.52 8.12
N SER A 9 5.57 -6.20 8.07
CA SER A 9 4.67 -6.81 7.09
C SER A 9 4.96 -6.36 5.65
N ARG A 10 5.28 -5.08 5.45
CA ARG A 10 5.63 -4.52 4.13
C ARG A 10 6.94 -5.11 3.61
N GLY A 11 7.97 -5.23 4.47
CA GLY A 11 9.20 -5.94 4.12
C GLY A 11 8.93 -7.38 3.71
N GLY A 12 8.13 -8.11 4.48
CA GLY A 12 7.74 -9.47 4.16
C GLY A 12 6.95 -9.60 2.86
N LEU A 13 6.03 -8.67 2.58
CA LEU A 13 5.25 -8.64 1.33
C LEU A 13 6.16 -8.44 0.11
N LEU A 14 7.05 -7.45 0.18
CA LEU A 14 7.88 -7.09 -0.97
C LEU A 14 9.02 -8.08 -1.25
N THR A 15 9.47 -8.85 -0.25
CA THR A 15 10.61 -9.79 -0.41
C THR A 15 10.21 -11.26 -0.40
N GLY A 16 8.97 -11.60 0.00
CA GLY A 16 8.55 -12.97 0.21
C GLY A 16 9.25 -13.66 1.39
N ARG A 17 9.94 -12.91 2.25
CA ARG A 17 10.71 -13.45 3.40
C ARG A 17 10.01 -13.17 4.72
N TYR A 18 10.24 -14.03 5.70
CA TYR A 18 9.79 -13.75 7.07
C TYR A 18 10.47 -12.49 7.63
N PRO A 19 9.73 -11.57 8.26
CA PRO A 19 10.28 -10.31 8.77
C PRO A 19 11.46 -10.45 9.71
N ILE A 20 11.51 -11.53 10.50
CA ILE A 20 12.65 -11.84 11.39
C ILE A 20 13.97 -12.04 10.62
N ARG A 21 13.90 -12.53 9.38
CA ARG A 21 15.08 -12.72 8.52
C ARG A 21 15.55 -11.42 7.87
N LEU A 22 14.68 -10.41 7.87
CA LEU A 22 14.97 -9.06 7.39
C LEU A 22 15.47 -8.13 8.50
N GLY A 23 15.51 -8.59 9.76
CA GLY A 23 15.79 -7.72 10.91
C GLY A 23 14.67 -6.71 11.24
N LEU A 24 13.47 -6.90 10.70
CA LEU A 24 12.34 -5.97 10.82
C LEU A 24 11.33 -6.44 11.89
N VAL A 25 11.78 -6.65 13.12
CA VAL A 25 10.95 -7.24 14.19
C VAL A 25 10.79 -6.37 15.43
N ASP A 26 11.71 -5.45 15.68
CA ASP A 26 11.77 -4.74 16.97
C ASP A 26 10.86 -3.50 17.02
N ASP A 27 10.78 -2.76 15.92
CA ASP A 27 9.96 -1.52 15.80
C ASP A 27 9.65 -1.25 14.32
N VAL A 28 8.97 -0.14 14.05
CA VAL A 28 8.71 0.37 12.70
C VAL A 28 9.77 1.40 12.29
N ALA A 29 9.99 1.53 10.99
CA ALA A 29 10.83 2.57 10.43
C ALA A 29 10.27 3.97 10.77
N ARG A 30 11.08 4.83 11.36
CA ARG A 30 10.72 6.21 11.75
C ARG A 30 11.74 7.18 11.17
N PRO A 31 11.39 8.47 11.04
CA PRO A 31 12.39 9.50 10.70
C PRO A 31 13.58 9.56 11.66
N SER A 32 13.40 9.08 12.90
CA SER A 32 14.39 9.17 14.00
C SER A 32 15.21 7.90 14.21
N ASN A 33 14.98 6.82 13.46
CA ASN A 33 15.73 5.58 13.60
C ASN A 33 16.29 5.06 12.26
N ASP A 34 17.14 4.04 12.32
CA ASP A 34 17.81 3.45 11.17
C ASP A 34 17.17 2.11 10.75
N ILE A 35 15.93 1.84 11.15
CA ILE A 35 15.19 0.66 10.73
C ILE A 35 14.82 0.82 9.26
N HIS A 36 15.27 -0.12 8.42
CA HIS A 36 15.06 -0.07 6.98
C HIS A 36 15.11 -1.47 6.36
N LEU A 37 14.59 -1.60 5.14
CA LEU A 37 14.86 -2.75 4.29
C LEU A 37 16.27 -2.61 3.72
N THR A 38 17.10 -3.63 3.93
CA THR A 38 18.49 -3.59 3.45
C THR A 38 18.58 -3.75 1.94
N GLU A 39 19.53 -3.09 1.31
CA GLU A 39 19.78 -3.13 -0.14
C GLU A 39 20.16 -4.52 -0.68
N SER A 40 20.54 -5.44 0.22
CA SER A 40 20.86 -6.83 -0.16
C SER A 40 19.63 -7.70 -0.37
N GLU A 41 18.46 -7.23 0.03
CA GLU A 41 17.19 -7.94 -0.15
C GLU A 41 16.59 -7.63 -1.52
N ILE A 42 16.25 -8.67 -2.26
CA ILE A 42 15.59 -8.53 -3.56
C ILE A 42 14.09 -8.40 -3.35
N THR A 43 13.52 -7.31 -3.82
CA THR A 43 12.08 -7.07 -3.81
C THR A 43 11.39 -7.65 -5.04
N ILE A 44 10.07 -7.81 -4.97
CA ILE A 44 9.25 -8.17 -6.14
C ILE A 44 9.40 -7.13 -7.26
N ALA A 45 9.58 -5.85 -6.93
CA ALA A 45 9.80 -4.80 -7.93
C ALA A 45 11.12 -5.02 -8.68
N GLU A 46 12.23 -5.31 -7.98
CA GLU A 46 13.51 -5.63 -8.60
C GLU A 46 13.44 -6.88 -9.46
N ALA A 47 12.79 -7.94 -8.97
CA ALA A 47 12.62 -9.19 -9.71
C ALA A 47 11.82 -8.98 -11.00
N LEU A 48 10.69 -8.27 -10.94
CA LEU A 48 9.86 -8.00 -12.11
C LEU A 48 10.53 -7.01 -13.09
N LYS A 49 11.29 -6.05 -12.59
CA LYS A 49 12.06 -5.12 -13.43
C LYS A 49 13.09 -5.87 -14.29
N GLN A 50 13.72 -6.93 -13.78
CA GLN A 50 14.62 -7.80 -14.56
C GLN A 50 13.89 -8.52 -15.71
N GLU A 51 12.59 -8.74 -15.57
CA GLU A 51 11.72 -9.33 -16.61
C GLU A 51 11.06 -8.26 -17.53
N GLY A 52 11.53 -7.00 -17.44
CA GLY A 52 11.08 -5.91 -18.31
C GLY A 52 9.80 -5.20 -17.86
N TYR A 53 9.37 -5.38 -16.63
CA TYR A 53 8.24 -4.63 -16.08
C TYR A 53 8.63 -3.20 -15.75
N SER A 54 7.77 -2.24 -16.09
CA SER A 54 7.79 -0.90 -15.51
C SER A 54 7.23 -0.97 -14.08
N THR A 55 7.85 -0.27 -13.12
CA THR A 55 7.53 -0.45 -11.71
C THR A 55 7.23 0.88 -11.02
N ALA A 56 6.14 0.96 -10.24
CA ALA A 56 5.81 2.17 -9.50
C ALA A 56 5.25 1.87 -8.11
N LEU A 57 5.51 2.81 -7.17
CA LEU A 57 4.93 2.83 -5.83
C LEU A 57 4.26 4.19 -5.59
N PHE A 58 2.94 4.17 -5.33
CA PHE A 58 2.18 5.38 -5.01
C PHE A 58 1.48 5.23 -3.66
N GLY A 59 2.02 5.89 -2.64
CA GLY A 59 1.54 5.80 -1.26
C GLY A 59 2.64 5.73 -0.21
N LYS A 60 2.40 4.96 0.85
CA LYS A 60 3.27 4.83 2.01
C LYS A 60 4.35 3.76 1.80
N TRP A 61 5.62 4.15 1.86
CA TRP A 61 6.78 3.22 1.83
C TRP A 61 6.97 2.45 3.14
N HIS A 62 7.36 3.14 4.19
CA HIS A 62 7.57 2.66 5.56
C HIS A 62 8.67 1.60 5.73
N LEU A 63 9.68 1.62 4.88
CA LEU A 63 10.84 0.70 4.91
C LEU A 63 12.18 1.45 4.91
N GLY A 64 12.22 2.64 5.49
CA GLY A 64 13.40 3.47 5.64
C GLY A 64 13.17 4.92 5.21
N SER A 65 13.91 5.85 5.82
CA SER A 65 13.70 7.30 5.64
C SER A 65 14.94 8.05 5.14
N ARG A 66 16.09 7.37 4.94
CA ARG A 66 17.27 7.96 4.30
C ARG A 66 17.21 7.75 2.80
N VAL A 67 17.87 8.62 2.03
CA VAL A 67 17.85 8.61 0.55
C VAL A 67 18.27 7.24 -0.01
N GLU A 68 19.27 6.61 0.58
CA GLU A 68 19.74 5.28 0.21
C GLU A 68 18.69 4.17 0.40
N TRP A 69 17.65 4.40 1.21
CA TRP A 69 16.58 3.45 1.52
C TRP A 69 15.25 3.76 0.83
N TYR A 70 15.24 4.69 -0.12
CA TYR A 70 14.01 5.08 -0.83
C TYR A 70 13.55 3.99 -1.81
N PRO A 71 12.26 3.99 -2.19
CA PRO A 71 11.70 3.01 -3.12
C PRO A 71 12.49 2.84 -4.42
N LEU A 72 13.08 3.92 -4.94
CA LEU A 72 13.88 3.90 -6.17
C LEU A 72 15.12 2.98 -6.06
N ASN A 73 15.66 2.81 -4.86
CA ASN A 73 16.80 1.92 -4.60
C ASN A 73 16.36 0.46 -4.33
N HIS A 74 15.04 0.21 -4.38
CA HIS A 74 14.44 -1.11 -4.18
C HIS A 74 13.56 -1.55 -5.37
N GLY A 75 13.97 -1.14 -6.58
CA GLY A 75 13.42 -1.62 -7.84
C GLY A 75 12.23 -0.85 -8.41
N PHE A 76 11.75 0.20 -7.76
CA PHE A 76 10.71 1.05 -8.33
C PHE A 76 11.31 2.12 -9.25
N ASP A 77 10.70 2.30 -10.44
CA ASP A 77 11.09 3.34 -11.40
C ASP A 77 10.49 4.68 -11.03
N GLU A 78 9.29 4.68 -10.44
CA GLU A 78 8.58 5.89 -10.01
C GLU A 78 8.11 5.75 -8.56
N PHE A 79 8.24 6.82 -7.81
CA PHE A 79 7.68 6.94 -6.45
C PHE A 79 6.88 8.23 -6.29
N TYR A 80 5.68 8.13 -5.73
CA TYR A 80 4.90 9.27 -5.28
C TYR A 80 4.22 8.94 -3.95
N GLY A 81 4.60 9.61 -2.87
CA GLY A 81 4.01 9.29 -1.58
C GLY A 81 4.83 9.71 -0.38
N ALA A 82 4.61 9.03 0.75
CA ALA A 82 5.26 9.29 2.01
C ALA A 82 6.21 8.16 2.42
N LEU A 83 7.33 8.51 3.06
CA LEU A 83 8.34 7.52 3.49
C LEU A 83 7.94 6.77 4.76
N HIS A 84 6.96 7.25 5.52
CA HIS A 84 6.51 6.67 6.78
C HIS A 84 5.01 6.90 7.03
N SER A 85 4.52 6.54 8.23
CA SER A 85 3.12 6.74 8.60
C SER A 85 2.75 8.21 8.71
N ASN A 86 1.50 8.49 8.44
CA ASN A 86 0.93 9.84 8.43
C ASN A 86 0.78 10.50 9.82
N ASP A 87 1.00 9.74 10.90
CA ASP A 87 1.08 10.22 12.29
C ASP A 87 2.51 10.59 12.73
N MET A 88 3.51 10.39 11.86
CA MET A 88 4.92 10.69 12.17
C MET A 88 5.33 12.04 11.59
N ALA A 89 6.10 12.83 12.37
CA ALA A 89 6.61 14.12 11.93
C ALA A 89 8.13 14.06 11.66
N PRO A 90 8.60 14.75 10.61
CA PRO A 90 7.83 15.49 9.61
C PRO A 90 7.12 14.54 8.60
N PHE A 91 5.84 14.80 8.31
CA PHE A 91 5.12 14.08 7.27
C PHE A 91 5.17 14.89 5.97
N LYS A 92 5.77 14.33 4.94
CA LYS A 92 6.04 14.99 3.65
C LYS A 92 5.62 14.11 2.51
N ILE A 93 5.25 14.71 1.39
CA ILE A 93 5.06 14.00 0.12
C ILE A 93 6.28 14.20 -0.76
N TYR A 94 6.69 13.09 -1.32
CA TYR A 94 7.81 12.98 -2.25
C TYR A 94 7.30 12.64 -3.65
N ARG A 95 8.00 13.14 -4.65
CA ARG A 95 8.03 12.58 -6.00
C ARG A 95 9.47 12.12 -6.24
N ASP A 96 9.62 10.82 -6.40
CA ASP A 96 10.92 10.15 -6.47
C ASP A 96 11.77 10.47 -5.23
N ASP A 97 12.88 11.17 -5.35
CA ASP A 97 13.75 11.58 -4.25
C ASP A 97 13.51 13.03 -3.78
N GLN A 98 12.56 13.75 -4.39
CA GLN A 98 12.31 15.17 -4.12
C GLN A 98 11.08 15.38 -3.23
N VAL A 99 11.24 16.19 -2.17
CA VAL A 99 10.10 16.68 -1.39
C VAL A 99 9.31 17.68 -2.23
N ILE A 100 8.05 17.42 -2.44
CA ILE A 100 7.16 18.28 -3.25
C ILE A 100 6.07 18.96 -2.41
N GLU A 101 5.86 18.50 -1.16
CA GLU A 101 4.87 19.11 -0.27
C GLU A 101 5.25 18.95 1.20
N ASP A 102 5.28 20.07 1.93
CA ASP A 102 5.51 20.18 3.38
C ASP A 102 5.04 21.59 3.85
N PRO A 103 3.98 21.73 4.66
CA PRO A 103 3.11 20.67 5.21
C PRO A 103 2.16 20.07 4.18
N VAL A 104 1.66 18.85 4.48
CA VAL A 104 0.82 18.05 3.58
C VAL A 104 -0.66 18.23 3.90
N ASP A 105 -1.47 18.51 2.88
CA ASP A 105 -2.92 18.32 2.95
C ASP A 105 -3.28 16.83 2.82
N GLN A 106 -3.51 16.20 3.95
CA GLN A 106 -3.78 14.77 4.01
C GLN A 106 -5.19 14.39 3.49
N THR A 107 -6.11 15.34 3.41
CA THR A 107 -7.49 15.06 2.94
C THR A 107 -7.55 14.59 1.49
N THR A 108 -6.54 14.93 0.69
CA THR A 108 -6.47 14.65 -0.75
C THR A 108 -5.62 13.43 -1.13
N LEU A 109 -4.99 12.76 -0.16
CA LEU A 109 -3.97 11.73 -0.44
C LEU A 109 -4.50 10.55 -1.26
N THR A 110 -5.68 10.01 -0.91
CA THR A 110 -6.23 8.85 -1.63
C THR A 110 -6.50 9.17 -3.09
N GLN A 111 -7.09 10.34 -3.38
CA GLN A 111 -7.36 10.78 -4.76
C GLN A 111 -6.05 11.03 -5.54
N ARG A 112 -5.04 11.58 -4.89
CA ARG A 112 -3.72 11.84 -5.50
C ARG A 112 -3.02 10.54 -5.88
N TYR A 113 -2.99 9.54 -4.97
CA TYR A 113 -2.43 8.21 -5.27
C TYR A 113 -3.20 7.53 -6.39
N THR A 114 -4.53 7.67 -6.40
CA THR A 114 -5.37 7.15 -7.48
C THR A 114 -5.03 7.81 -8.81
N SER A 115 -4.90 9.14 -8.85
CA SER A 115 -4.56 9.88 -10.08
C SER A 115 -3.21 9.46 -10.65
N GLU A 116 -2.19 9.28 -9.80
CA GLU A 116 -0.88 8.78 -10.23
C GLU A 116 -0.97 7.33 -10.74
N ALA A 117 -1.78 6.48 -10.09
CA ALA A 117 -2.03 5.13 -10.54
C ALA A 117 -2.67 5.09 -11.93
N LEU A 118 -3.71 5.87 -12.16
CA LEU A 118 -4.39 5.95 -13.47
C LEU A 118 -3.45 6.45 -14.57
N ARG A 119 -2.63 7.48 -14.28
CA ARG A 119 -1.61 7.99 -15.19
C ARG A 119 -0.59 6.89 -15.56
N PHE A 120 -0.07 6.20 -14.56
CA PHE A 120 0.94 5.14 -14.76
C PHE A 120 0.39 3.97 -15.57
N ILE A 121 -0.83 3.51 -15.27
CA ILE A 121 -1.52 2.46 -16.04
C ILE A 121 -1.69 2.87 -17.51
N GLU A 122 -2.16 4.09 -17.77
CA GLU A 122 -2.31 4.64 -19.11
C GLU A 122 -1.00 4.64 -19.90
N GLN A 123 0.08 5.10 -19.27
CA GLN A 123 1.41 5.18 -19.90
C GLN A 123 2.01 3.82 -20.20
N ASN A 124 1.68 2.81 -19.42
CA ASN A 124 2.24 1.46 -19.55
C ASN A 124 1.28 0.43 -20.16
N ARG A 125 0.17 0.86 -20.76
CA ARG A 125 -0.88 -0.03 -21.31
C ARG A 125 -0.39 -1.07 -22.32
N GLU A 126 0.71 -0.79 -23.01
CA GLU A 126 1.31 -1.67 -24.04
C GLU A 126 2.48 -2.52 -23.48
N ASN A 127 2.86 -2.30 -22.21
CA ASN A 127 4.02 -2.94 -21.59
C ASN A 127 3.60 -3.64 -20.29
N PRO A 128 4.33 -4.66 -19.85
CA PRO A 128 4.09 -5.22 -18.52
C PRO A 128 4.43 -4.19 -17.45
N PHE A 129 3.63 -4.13 -16.40
CA PHE A 129 3.86 -3.22 -15.28
C PHE A 129 3.56 -3.86 -13.92
N PHE A 130 4.25 -3.38 -12.92
CA PHE A 130 3.98 -3.66 -11.50
C PHE A 130 3.68 -2.34 -10.79
N LEU A 131 2.48 -2.22 -10.27
CA LEU A 131 2.02 -1.05 -9.55
C LEU A 131 1.65 -1.44 -8.11
N TYR A 132 2.34 -0.87 -7.14
CA TYR A 132 2.04 -1.02 -5.72
C TYR A 132 1.42 0.28 -5.19
N ILE A 133 0.18 0.18 -4.67
CA ILE A 133 -0.57 1.34 -4.15
C ILE A 133 -0.82 1.16 -2.65
N PRO A 134 0.19 1.37 -1.81
CA PRO A 134 0.06 1.25 -0.37
C PRO A 134 -0.54 2.54 0.21
N HIS A 135 -1.86 2.64 0.24
CA HIS A 135 -2.56 3.80 0.79
C HIS A 135 -2.06 4.18 2.19
N SER A 136 -2.01 5.49 2.51
CA SER A 136 -1.69 5.98 3.85
C SER A 136 -2.80 5.66 4.84
N PHE A 137 -4.04 5.57 4.37
CA PHE A 137 -5.23 5.22 5.14
C PHE A 137 -5.62 3.75 4.96
N PRO A 138 -6.41 3.19 5.92
CA PRO A 138 -7.09 3.80 7.06
C PRO A 138 -6.22 3.90 8.34
N HIS A 139 -4.91 4.15 8.23
CA HIS A 139 -4.06 4.45 9.39
C HIS A 139 -4.47 5.80 10.01
N VAL A 140 -4.47 5.89 11.33
CA VAL A 140 -4.77 7.13 12.06
C VAL A 140 -3.59 8.12 12.01
N PRO A 141 -3.85 9.46 12.07
CA PRO A 141 -5.15 10.12 12.05
C PRO A 141 -5.86 9.97 10.70
N LEU A 142 -7.19 9.93 10.74
CA LEU A 142 -8.02 9.73 9.56
C LEU A 142 -8.34 11.07 8.90
N PHE A 143 -8.24 11.11 7.58
CA PHE A 143 -8.61 12.24 6.75
C PHE A 143 -9.33 11.76 5.49
N VAL A 144 -10.27 12.54 5.02
CA VAL A 144 -11.04 12.32 3.79
C VAL A 144 -11.35 13.66 3.16
N ALA A 145 -11.48 13.72 1.85
CA ALA A 145 -11.92 14.93 1.18
C ALA A 145 -13.41 15.20 1.45
N GLU A 146 -13.79 16.48 1.41
CA GLU A 146 -15.16 16.96 1.68
C GLU A 146 -16.23 16.18 0.91
N GLU A 147 -15.93 15.81 -0.33
CA GLU A 147 -16.85 15.06 -1.19
C GLU A 147 -17.18 13.65 -0.67
N PHE A 148 -16.35 13.08 0.20
CA PHE A 148 -16.55 11.75 0.81
C PHE A 148 -16.99 11.84 2.27
N GLU A 149 -16.89 13.01 2.90
CA GLU A 149 -17.20 13.19 4.32
C GLU A 149 -18.69 12.96 4.60
N GLY A 150 -18.99 12.17 5.65
CA GLY A 150 -20.35 11.88 6.10
C GLY A 150 -21.17 11.00 5.16
N LYS A 151 -20.53 10.28 4.23
CA LYS A 151 -21.21 9.37 3.29
C LYS A 151 -21.50 8.01 3.93
N SER A 152 -20.58 7.53 4.75
CA SER A 152 -20.69 6.22 5.39
C SER A 152 -21.50 6.26 6.68
N ASN A 153 -22.30 5.22 6.92
CA ASN A 153 -22.97 5.02 8.21
C ASN A 153 -22.00 4.61 9.34
N ALA A 154 -20.73 4.31 9.01
CA ALA A 154 -19.69 3.93 9.97
C ALA A 154 -18.76 5.11 10.37
N GLY A 155 -19.22 6.36 10.15
CA GLY A 155 -18.49 7.58 10.46
C GLY A 155 -17.22 7.75 9.63
N LEU A 156 -16.29 8.58 10.11
CA LEU A 156 -15.07 8.93 9.36
C LEU A 156 -14.22 7.72 8.94
N TYR A 157 -14.17 6.67 9.75
CA TYR A 157 -13.48 5.44 9.37
C TYR A 157 -14.15 4.78 8.15
N GLY A 158 -15.46 4.73 8.13
CA GLY A 158 -16.24 4.25 7.01
C GLY A 158 -16.04 5.11 5.76
N ASP A 159 -16.08 6.43 5.88
CA ASP A 159 -15.83 7.36 4.77
C ASP A 159 -14.45 7.11 4.12
N VAL A 160 -13.43 6.91 4.95
CA VAL A 160 -12.07 6.59 4.49
C VAL A 160 -12.02 5.25 3.74
N VAL A 161 -12.67 4.21 4.27
CA VAL A 161 -12.72 2.89 3.61
C VAL A 161 -13.48 2.95 2.29
N GLU A 162 -14.61 3.67 2.25
CA GLU A 162 -15.37 3.89 1.01
C GLU A 162 -14.59 4.71 -0.03
N THR A 163 -13.71 5.64 0.43
CA THR A 163 -12.80 6.36 -0.47
C THR A 163 -11.74 5.43 -1.08
N ILE A 164 -11.25 4.45 -0.34
CA ILE A 164 -10.34 3.41 -0.88
C ILE A 164 -11.09 2.53 -1.89
N ASP A 165 -12.32 2.14 -1.59
CA ASP A 165 -13.17 1.36 -2.51
C ASP A 165 -13.44 2.14 -3.81
N TRP A 166 -13.75 3.45 -3.70
CA TRP A 166 -13.85 4.34 -4.85
C TRP A 166 -12.55 4.35 -5.69
N SER A 167 -11.39 4.43 -5.04
CA SER A 167 -10.08 4.37 -5.72
C SER A 167 -9.92 3.07 -6.52
N MET A 168 -10.27 1.93 -5.92
CA MET A 168 -10.25 0.64 -6.62
C MET A 168 -11.20 0.62 -7.81
N GLY A 169 -12.40 1.20 -7.67
CA GLY A 169 -13.36 1.36 -8.75
C GLY A 169 -12.78 2.15 -9.94
N GLN A 170 -12.06 3.25 -9.67
CA GLN A 170 -11.39 4.04 -10.72
C GLN A 170 -10.33 3.20 -11.46
N ILE A 171 -9.54 2.41 -10.73
CA ILE A 171 -8.51 1.54 -11.30
C ILE A 171 -9.16 0.47 -12.19
N PHE A 172 -10.19 -0.24 -11.72
CA PHE A 172 -10.89 -1.24 -12.53
C PHE A 172 -11.51 -0.66 -13.78
N ASN A 173 -12.13 0.52 -13.70
CA ASN A 173 -12.67 1.22 -14.84
C ASN A 173 -11.58 1.55 -15.87
N LYS A 174 -10.41 2.02 -15.42
CA LYS A 174 -9.28 2.33 -16.29
C LYS A 174 -8.74 1.06 -17.00
N LEU A 175 -8.56 -0.04 -16.28
CA LEU A 175 -8.12 -1.30 -16.88
C LEU A 175 -9.08 -1.79 -17.96
N THR A 176 -10.39 -1.70 -17.71
CA THR A 176 -11.44 -2.06 -18.66
C THR A 176 -11.48 -1.13 -19.87
N GLU A 177 -11.38 0.21 -19.64
CA GLU A 177 -11.33 1.23 -20.70
C GLU A 177 -10.17 0.96 -21.67
N LEU A 178 -9.02 0.56 -21.15
CA LEU A 178 -7.82 0.26 -21.93
C LEU A 178 -7.80 -1.14 -22.54
N GLY A 179 -8.76 -2.01 -22.21
CA GLY A 179 -8.84 -3.38 -22.71
C GLY A 179 -7.74 -4.31 -22.18
N ILE A 180 -7.12 -3.97 -21.04
CA ILE A 180 -6.05 -4.78 -20.42
C ILE A 180 -6.51 -5.54 -19.17
N ASP A 181 -7.77 -5.43 -18.81
CA ASP A 181 -8.39 -6.01 -17.62
C ASP A 181 -8.20 -7.54 -17.53
N GLU A 182 -8.42 -8.24 -18.64
CA GLU A 182 -8.28 -9.71 -18.73
C GLU A 182 -6.83 -10.18 -18.49
N ASN A 183 -5.84 -9.35 -18.77
CA ASN A 183 -4.41 -9.66 -18.61
C ASN A 183 -3.77 -8.96 -17.40
N THR A 184 -4.57 -8.49 -16.45
CA THR A 184 -4.07 -7.80 -15.26
C THR A 184 -4.56 -8.50 -14.00
N MET A 185 -3.61 -9.00 -13.20
CA MET A 185 -3.90 -9.49 -11.86
C MET A 185 -3.92 -8.34 -10.87
N VAL A 186 -5.04 -8.13 -10.19
CA VAL A 186 -5.20 -7.13 -9.13
C VAL A 186 -5.37 -7.83 -7.80
N ILE A 187 -4.54 -7.47 -6.81
CA ILE A 187 -4.60 -7.99 -5.44
C ILE A 187 -4.92 -6.83 -4.48
N PHE A 188 -5.94 -7.03 -3.67
CA PHE A 188 -6.28 -6.15 -2.56
C PHE A 188 -6.05 -6.86 -1.24
N THR A 189 -5.29 -6.22 -0.34
CA THR A 189 -5.02 -6.74 1.01
C THR A 189 -4.68 -5.61 1.97
N SER A 190 -4.40 -5.93 3.23
CA SER A 190 -3.87 -4.99 4.22
C SER A 190 -2.54 -5.49 4.77
N ASP A 191 -1.72 -4.57 5.27
CA ASP A 191 -0.40 -4.88 5.84
C ASP A 191 -0.49 -5.48 7.25
N ASN A 192 -1.51 -5.14 8.03
CA ASN A 192 -1.79 -5.70 9.36
C ASN A 192 -3.26 -5.56 9.73
N GLY A 193 -3.67 -6.19 10.82
CA GLY A 193 -5.01 -6.05 11.37
C GLY A 193 -5.34 -4.61 11.79
N PRO A 194 -6.64 -4.32 12.06
CA PRO A 194 -7.13 -2.98 12.33
C PRO A 194 -6.61 -2.41 13.65
N TRP A 195 -6.59 -1.08 13.75
CA TRP A 195 -6.46 -0.34 15.00
C TRP A 195 -7.85 -0.20 15.68
N PHE A 196 -8.00 0.68 16.67
CA PHE A 196 -9.22 0.80 17.46
C PHE A 196 -10.43 1.32 16.69
N GLU A 197 -10.23 2.10 15.63
CA GLU A 197 -11.27 2.63 14.75
C GLU A 197 -11.91 1.55 13.85
N GLY A 198 -11.14 0.49 13.55
CA GLY A 198 -11.62 -0.63 12.74
C GLY A 198 -12.07 -1.82 13.59
N SER A 199 -12.60 -2.84 12.92
CA SER A 199 -13.08 -4.07 13.55
C SER A 199 -12.25 -5.27 13.11
N SER A 200 -11.79 -6.06 14.08
CA SER A 200 -11.20 -7.38 13.86
C SER A 200 -12.25 -8.50 13.75
N GLY A 201 -13.53 -8.14 13.71
CA GLY A 201 -14.64 -9.10 13.67
C GLY A 201 -14.62 -10.02 14.89
N GLN A 202 -14.62 -11.33 14.63
CA GLN A 202 -14.57 -12.35 15.68
C GLN A 202 -13.17 -12.63 16.23
N PHE A 203 -12.13 -12.04 15.64
CA PHE A 203 -10.75 -12.33 16.02
C PHE A 203 -10.32 -11.53 17.26
N ARG A 204 -9.56 -12.20 18.12
CA ARG A 204 -9.04 -11.59 19.34
C ARG A 204 -8.01 -10.53 19.02
N ASN A 205 -8.09 -9.39 19.73
CA ASN A 205 -7.15 -8.28 19.66
C ASN A 205 -7.06 -7.61 18.26
N ARG A 206 -5.96 -6.90 17.96
CA ARG A 206 -5.80 -6.03 16.82
C ARG A 206 -4.32 -5.74 16.53
N LYS A 207 -4.03 -4.78 15.63
CA LYS A 207 -2.68 -4.31 15.28
C LYS A 207 -1.75 -4.25 16.51
N GLY A 208 -0.50 -4.65 16.32
CA GLY A 208 0.52 -4.65 17.38
C GLY A 208 0.48 -5.86 18.30
N THR A 209 -0.45 -6.79 18.10
CA THR A 209 -0.55 -8.01 18.91
C THR A 209 -0.34 -9.26 18.06
N SER A 210 0.19 -10.33 18.65
CA SER A 210 0.39 -11.63 17.98
C SER A 210 -0.88 -12.49 17.89
N TRP A 211 -2.03 -11.93 18.24
CA TRP A 211 -3.32 -12.60 18.10
C TRP A 211 -3.87 -12.45 16.68
N GLU A 212 -4.80 -13.33 16.30
CA GLU A 212 -5.41 -13.37 14.97
C GLU A 212 -5.97 -12.00 14.52
N GLY A 213 -6.53 -11.19 15.43
CA GLY A 213 -7.00 -9.84 15.08
C GLY A 213 -5.90 -8.85 14.67
N GLY A 214 -4.63 -9.14 14.99
CA GLY A 214 -3.49 -8.36 14.51
C GLY A 214 -2.92 -8.84 13.18
N LEU A 215 -3.21 -10.08 12.78
CA LEU A 215 -2.58 -10.76 11.64
C LEU A 215 -3.57 -11.09 10.51
N ARG A 216 -4.83 -11.38 10.83
CA ARG A 216 -5.87 -11.65 9.83
C ARG A 216 -6.27 -10.37 9.11
N VAL A 217 -6.13 -10.39 7.79
CA VAL A 217 -6.46 -9.28 6.90
C VAL A 217 -7.29 -9.81 5.73
N PRO A 218 -8.11 -8.95 5.09
CA PRO A 218 -8.76 -9.33 3.84
C PRO A 218 -7.72 -9.63 2.77
N PHE A 219 -8.03 -10.58 1.91
CA PHE A 219 -7.25 -10.86 0.70
C PHE A 219 -8.23 -11.12 -0.43
N ILE A 220 -8.18 -10.32 -1.47
CA ILE A 220 -9.00 -10.45 -2.66
C ILE A 220 -8.06 -10.42 -3.87
N ALA A 221 -8.17 -11.44 -4.73
CA ALA A 221 -7.46 -11.48 -6.00
C ALA A 221 -8.47 -11.48 -7.14
N ARG A 222 -8.25 -10.64 -8.14
CA ARG A 222 -9.04 -10.53 -9.34
C ARG A 222 -8.13 -10.66 -10.57
N TRP A 223 -8.40 -11.65 -11.40
CA TRP A 223 -7.74 -11.85 -12.69
C TRP A 223 -8.74 -12.55 -13.62
N PRO A 224 -9.52 -11.81 -14.40
CA PRO A 224 -10.70 -12.36 -15.06
C PRO A 224 -10.44 -13.56 -15.97
N SER A 225 -9.30 -13.58 -16.70
CA SER A 225 -8.94 -14.70 -17.57
C SER A 225 -8.49 -15.96 -16.81
N GLU A 226 -8.02 -15.84 -15.57
CA GLU A 226 -7.37 -16.95 -14.84
C GLU A 226 -8.11 -17.37 -13.57
N ILE A 227 -8.83 -16.45 -12.93
CA ILE A 227 -9.53 -16.68 -11.67
C ILE A 227 -11.04 -16.54 -11.89
N ALA A 228 -11.76 -17.64 -11.78
CA ALA A 228 -13.22 -17.62 -11.86
C ALA A 228 -13.84 -16.74 -10.76
N ALA A 229 -14.88 -15.98 -11.12
CA ALA A 229 -15.57 -15.12 -10.17
C ALA A 229 -16.23 -15.93 -9.03
N ASN A 230 -16.41 -15.27 -7.87
CA ASN A 230 -17.09 -15.81 -6.69
C ASN A 230 -16.44 -17.08 -6.11
N GLN A 231 -15.14 -17.26 -6.29
CA GLN A 231 -14.41 -18.31 -5.60
C GLN A 231 -14.02 -17.86 -4.18
N GLN A 232 -14.06 -18.81 -3.25
CA GLN A 232 -13.59 -18.61 -1.89
C GLN A 232 -12.72 -19.79 -1.49
N THR A 233 -11.59 -19.51 -0.87
CA THR A 233 -10.68 -20.54 -0.32
C THR A 233 -10.38 -20.27 1.15
N SER A 234 -10.13 -21.33 1.88
CA SER A 234 -9.77 -21.31 3.31
C SER A 234 -8.32 -21.73 3.53
N VAL A 235 -7.39 -21.21 2.74
CA VAL A 235 -5.96 -21.48 2.90
C VAL A 235 -5.41 -20.78 4.14
#